data_0b817e2b84a0283888c4296e4f774246
#
_entry.id   0b817e2b84a0283888c4296e4f774246
#
_cell.length_a   1.000
_cell.length_b   1.000
_cell.length_c   1.000
_cell.angle_alpha   90.00
_cell.angle_beta   90.00
_cell.angle_gamma   90.00
#
_symmetry.space_group_name_H-M   'P 1'
#
loop_
_entity.id
_entity.type
_entity.pdbx_description
1 polymer ?
#
loop_
_entity_poly.entity_id
_entity_poly.type
_entity_poly.pdbx_seq_one_letter_code
_entity_poly.pdbx_strand_id
1 'polypeptide(L)'
;MPEKVIANFVDHICIAVKDVKQAEKDYIEAFGWEVAYRYDDEPEKIRVTGFMVGPTAIEIMEDLDGTGDVAKFLQKNGEGVMLISYNVDNCEKSLEALKRNQVRLIDQKPRWFAEHKRNFAFIHPKATHGILTEIIDGRYQLK
;
A
#
# COMPACT_ATOMS: atom_id res chain seq x y z
N MET A 1 12.66 16.54 -20.62
CA MET A 1 11.38 16.31 -19.94
C MET A 1 11.30 14.88 -19.42
N PRO A 2 10.82 14.69 -18.22
CA PRO A 2 10.63 13.33 -17.72
C PRO A 2 9.55 12.61 -18.52
N GLU A 3 9.69 11.30 -18.58
CA GLU A 3 8.69 10.42 -19.14
C GLU A 3 7.48 10.37 -18.19
N LYS A 4 6.27 10.47 -18.73
CA LYS A 4 5.07 10.47 -17.90
C LYS A 4 4.74 9.06 -17.43
N VAL A 5 4.60 8.88 -16.13
CA VAL A 5 4.04 7.67 -15.53
C VAL A 5 2.58 7.95 -15.23
N ILE A 6 1.69 7.25 -15.94
CA ILE A 6 0.25 7.49 -15.80
C ILE A 6 -0.29 6.69 -14.62
N ALA A 7 -0.73 7.40 -13.60
CA ALA A 7 -1.50 6.82 -12.50
C ALA A 7 -2.99 6.99 -12.80
N ASN A 8 -3.73 5.89 -12.73
CA ASN A 8 -5.15 5.89 -13.06
C ASN A 8 -5.99 6.49 -11.91
N PHE A 9 -5.63 6.14 -10.68
CA PHE A 9 -6.30 6.60 -9.44
C PHE A 9 -5.42 6.22 -8.25
N VAL A 10 -5.77 6.73 -7.07
CA VAL A 10 -5.15 6.26 -5.84
C VAL A 10 -5.70 4.87 -5.53
N ASP A 11 -4.84 3.86 -5.63
CA ASP A 11 -5.25 2.47 -5.48
C ASP A 11 -5.63 2.15 -4.03
N HIS A 12 -4.73 2.47 -3.10
CA HIS A 12 -5.00 2.31 -1.69
C HIS A 12 -4.14 3.23 -0.83
N ILE A 13 -4.64 3.47 0.37
CA ILE A 13 -3.95 4.22 1.42
C ILE A 13 -3.83 3.28 2.60
N CYS A 14 -2.60 3.08 3.09
CA CYS A 14 -2.34 2.19 4.21
C CYS A 14 -2.15 2.98 5.49
N ILE A 15 -2.86 2.57 6.54
CA ILE A 15 -2.80 3.17 7.86
C ILE A 15 -2.20 2.14 8.81
N ALA A 16 -1.06 2.48 9.42
CA ALA A 16 -0.42 1.64 10.43
C ALA A 16 -1.14 1.76 11.76
N VAL A 17 -1.57 0.65 12.31
CA VAL A 17 -2.29 0.58 13.59
C VAL A 17 -1.67 -0.46 14.52
N LYS A 18 -1.87 -0.29 15.81
CA LYS A 18 -1.37 -1.24 16.81
C LYS A 18 -2.21 -2.51 16.89
N ASP A 19 -3.54 -2.37 16.67
CA ASP A 19 -4.50 -3.47 16.78
C ASP A 19 -5.51 -3.33 15.64
N VAL A 20 -5.40 -4.20 14.64
CA VAL A 20 -6.24 -4.14 13.45
C VAL A 20 -7.71 -4.44 13.77
N LYS A 21 -7.98 -5.32 14.74
CA LYS A 21 -9.36 -5.65 15.12
C LYS A 21 -10.06 -4.47 15.75
N GLN A 22 -9.37 -3.76 16.63
CA GLN A 22 -9.93 -2.56 17.26
C GLN A 22 -10.11 -1.45 16.24
N ALA A 23 -9.14 -1.23 15.36
CA ALA A 23 -9.24 -0.23 14.30
C ALA A 23 -10.38 -0.54 13.34
N GLU A 24 -10.54 -1.80 12.94
CA GLU A 24 -11.66 -2.26 12.11
C GLU A 24 -13.02 -1.91 12.75
N LYS A 25 -13.15 -2.22 14.04
CA LYS A 25 -14.37 -1.90 14.79
C LYS A 25 -14.64 -0.39 14.81
N ASP A 26 -13.61 0.41 15.05
CA ASP A 26 -13.72 1.86 15.11
C ASP A 26 -14.20 2.45 13.78
N TYR A 27 -13.66 1.97 12.66
CA TYR A 27 -14.08 2.42 11.32
C TYR A 27 -15.52 2.00 11.01
N ILE A 28 -15.90 0.79 11.37
CA ILE A 28 -17.27 0.31 11.15
C ILE A 28 -18.26 1.12 12.00
N GLU A 29 -17.93 1.38 13.26
CA GLU A 29 -18.79 2.18 14.14
C GLU A 29 -18.89 3.64 13.67
N ALA A 30 -17.79 4.21 13.16
CA ALA A 30 -17.78 5.61 12.72
C ALA A 30 -18.54 5.81 11.40
N PHE A 31 -18.37 4.91 10.43
CA PHE A 31 -18.84 5.12 9.06
C PHE A 31 -19.89 4.13 8.59
N GLY A 32 -20.09 3.02 9.30
CA GLY A 32 -20.96 1.96 8.83
C GLY A 32 -20.43 1.21 7.61
N TRP A 33 -19.13 1.29 7.36
CA TRP A 33 -18.53 0.63 6.19
C TRP A 33 -18.53 -0.89 6.34
N GLU A 34 -18.62 -1.58 5.21
CA GLU A 34 -18.45 -3.02 5.15
C GLU A 34 -17.01 -3.37 4.83
N VAL A 35 -16.49 -4.41 5.50
CA VAL A 35 -15.16 -4.92 5.19
C VAL A 35 -15.18 -5.54 3.79
N ALA A 36 -14.27 -5.09 2.93
CA ALA A 36 -14.14 -5.62 1.58
C ALA A 36 -13.27 -6.89 1.54
N TYR A 37 -12.20 -6.91 2.35
CA TYR A 37 -11.30 -8.06 2.42
C TYR A 37 -10.44 -8.02 3.69
N ARG A 38 -9.96 -9.21 4.07
CA ARG A 38 -8.94 -9.39 5.12
C ARG A 38 -7.91 -10.38 4.62
N TYR A 39 -6.66 -10.15 4.95
CA TYR A 39 -5.59 -11.11 4.66
C TYR A 39 -4.38 -10.89 5.56
N ASP A 40 -3.55 -11.93 5.66
CA ASP A 40 -2.20 -11.86 6.20
C ASP A 40 -1.23 -11.99 5.04
N ASP A 41 -0.23 -11.12 4.99
CA ASP A 41 0.86 -11.17 4.02
C ASP A 41 2.14 -11.49 4.78
N GLU A 42 2.54 -12.76 4.76
CA GLU A 42 3.71 -13.23 5.51
C GLU A 42 5.02 -12.61 5.04
N PRO A 43 5.27 -12.51 3.71
CA PRO A 43 6.49 -11.84 3.23
C PRO A 43 6.62 -10.40 3.69
N GLU A 44 5.52 -9.65 3.73
CA GLU A 44 5.50 -8.26 4.17
C GLU A 44 5.25 -8.12 5.67
N LYS A 45 4.95 -9.21 6.36
CA LYS A 45 4.71 -9.29 7.82
C LYS A 45 3.54 -8.44 8.29
N ILE A 46 2.44 -8.46 7.56
CA ILE A 46 1.28 -7.63 7.86
C ILE A 46 -0.02 -8.42 7.94
N ARG A 47 -0.93 -7.93 8.78
CA ARG A 47 -2.34 -8.32 8.82
C ARG A 47 -3.16 -7.11 8.41
N VAL A 48 -4.06 -7.31 7.44
CA VAL A 48 -4.75 -6.22 6.78
C VAL A 48 -6.26 -6.40 6.81
N THR A 49 -6.97 -5.30 7.08
CA THR A 49 -8.40 -5.17 6.77
C THR A 49 -8.54 -4.03 5.77
N GLY A 50 -9.25 -4.29 4.67
CA GLY A 50 -9.49 -3.32 3.61
C GLY A 50 -10.96 -2.92 3.52
N PHE A 51 -11.18 -1.61 3.36
CA PHE A 51 -12.49 -1.01 3.06
C PHE A 51 -12.40 -0.32 1.71
N MET A 52 -13.43 -0.45 0.87
CA MET A 52 -13.45 0.26 -0.41
C MET A 52 -14.18 1.60 -0.27
N VAL A 53 -13.51 2.66 -0.69
CA VAL A 53 -14.08 4.00 -0.79
C VAL A 53 -14.01 4.39 -2.28
N GLY A 54 -15.07 4.09 -3.03
CA GLY A 54 -15.00 4.16 -4.49
C GLY A 54 -13.95 3.18 -5.02
N PRO A 55 -13.05 3.60 -5.92
CA PRO A 55 -11.99 2.72 -6.43
C PRO A 55 -10.79 2.59 -5.50
N THR A 56 -10.75 3.34 -4.40
CA THR A 56 -9.62 3.41 -3.48
C THR A 56 -9.88 2.55 -2.26
N ALA A 57 -8.94 1.67 -1.91
CA ALA A 57 -9.02 0.92 -0.66
C ALA A 57 -8.37 1.72 0.48
N ILE A 58 -9.01 1.69 1.63
CA ILE A 58 -8.39 2.10 2.89
C ILE A 58 -7.97 0.81 3.58
N GLU A 59 -6.66 0.62 3.73
CA GLU A 59 -6.10 -0.57 4.36
C GLU A 59 -5.55 -0.22 5.73
N ILE A 60 -6.14 -0.82 6.77
CA ILE A 60 -5.58 -0.73 8.11
C ILE A 60 -4.69 -1.96 8.33
N MET A 61 -3.48 -1.73 8.80
CA MET A 61 -2.43 -2.75 8.84
C MET A 61 -1.78 -2.85 10.22
N GLU A 62 -1.67 -4.09 10.70
CA GLU A 62 -0.96 -4.43 11.92
C GLU A 62 0.26 -5.28 11.55
N ASP A 63 1.34 -5.15 12.32
CA ASP A 63 2.52 -6.00 12.14
C ASP A 63 2.28 -7.38 12.75
N LEU A 64 2.70 -8.45 12.04
CA LEU A 64 2.45 -9.82 12.49
C LEU A 64 3.35 -10.26 13.63
N ASP A 65 4.61 -9.81 13.68
CA ASP A 65 5.60 -10.31 14.63
C ASP A 65 6.43 -9.24 15.34
N GLY A 66 6.16 -7.99 15.08
CA GLY A 66 6.89 -6.87 15.68
C GLY A 66 8.22 -6.52 15.01
N THR A 67 8.57 -7.16 13.88
CA THR A 67 9.85 -6.95 13.21
C THR A 67 9.73 -6.34 11.80
N GLY A 68 8.52 -6.15 11.30
CA GLY A 68 8.29 -5.64 9.95
C GLY A 68 8.27 -4.12 9.85
N ASP A 69 7.96 -3.64 8.67
CA ASP A 69 7.96 -2.20 8.37
C ASP A 69 6.88 -1.43 9.12
N VAL A 70 5.71 -2.04 9.35
CA VAL A 70 4.64 -1.43 10.14
C VAL A 70 5.10 -1.19 11.57
N ALA A 71 5.76 -2.18 12.20
CA ALA A 71 6.29 -2.03 13.55
C ALA A 71 7.31 -0.89 13.63
N LYS A 72 8.21 -0.79 12.65
CA LYS A 72 9.20 0.28 12.57
C LYS A 72 8.54 1.65 12.43
N PHE A 73 7.51 1.74 11.58
CA PHE A 73 6.75 2.97 11.40
C PHE A 73 6.07 3.40 12.71
N LEU A 74 5.41 2.47 13.40
CA LEU A 74 4.74 2.74 14.68
C LEU A 74 5.71 3.23 15.75
N GLN A 75 6.90 2.62 15.83
CA GLN A 75 7.92 3.03 16.80
C GLN A 75 8.42 4.45 16.55
N LYS A 76 8.55 4.84 15.30
CA LYS A 76 9.07 6.15 14.92
C LYS A 76 8.00 7.24 14.92
N ASN A 77 6.79 6.93 14.45
CA ASN A 77 5.75 7.92 14.14
C ASN A 77 4.46 7.79 14.95
N GLY A 78 4.22 6.64 15.60
CA GLY A 78 2.91 6.29 16.12
C GLY A 78 1.94 5.86 15.01
N GLU A 79 0.67 5.72 15.33
CA GLU A 79 -0.35 5.35 14.35
C GLU A 79 -0.56 6.47 13.32
N GLY A 80 -0.78 6.10 12.07
CA GLY A 80 -1.07 7.08 11.02
C GLY A 80 -0.90 6.52 9.62
N VAL A 81 -1.07 7.40 8.64
CA VAL A 81 -0.89 7.05 7.23
C VAL A 81 0.57 6.72 6.97
N MET A 82 0.80 5.50 6.52
CA MET A 82 2.14 4.98 6.26
C MET A 82 2.51 4.99 4.79
N LEU A 83 1.54 4.75 3.90
CA LEU A 83 1.79 4.48 2.50
C LEU A 83 0.64 4.97 1.64
N ILE A 84 0.97 5.51 0.46
CA ILE A 84 0.01 5.80 -0.60
C ILE A 84 0.43 5.02 -1.84
N SER A 85 -0.50 4.28 -2.42
CA SER A 85 -0.28 3.48 -3.62
C SER A 85 -1.07 4.02 -4.79
N TYR A 86 -0.42 4.11 -5.93
CA TYR A 86 -1.03 4.59 -7.17
C TYR A 86 -1.21 3.44 -8.15
N ASN A 87 -2.40 3.32 -8.71
CA ASN A 87 -2.70 2.30 -9.71
C ASN A 87 -2.09 2.70 -11.05
N VAL A 88 -1.37 1.77 -11.67
CA VAL A 88 -0.78 1.93 -13.00
C VAL A 88 -1.21 0.75 -13.89
N ASP A 89 -1.12 0.92 -15.20
CA ASP A 89 -1.52 -0.15 -16.13
C ASP A 89 -0.56 -1.34 -16.09
N ASN A 90 0.74 -1.07 -15.95
CA ASN A 90 1.77 -2.10 -15.93
C ASN A 90 2.90 -1.66 -15.02
N CYS A 91 3.05 -2.38 -13.89
CA CYS A 91 4.04 -2.04 -12.88
C CYS A 91 5.47 -2.06 -13.41
N GLU A 92 5.83 -3.09 -14.17
CA GLU A 92 7.19 -3.23 -14.71
C GLU A 92 7.54 -2.08 -15.66
N LYS A 93 6.64 -1.75 -16.58
CA LYS A 93 6.86 -0.64 -17.52
C LYS A 93 6.92 0.71 -16.81
N SER A 94 6.06 0.91 -15.82
CA SER A 94 6.08 2.14 -15.02
C SER A 94 7.37 2.25 -14.22
N LEU A 95 7.85 1.16 -13.66
CA LEU A 95 9.11 1.12 -12.92
C LEU A 95 10.30 1.47 -13.83
N GLU A 96 10.31 0.96 -15.06
CA GLU A 96 11.36 1.30 -16.04
C GLU A 96 11.32 2.79 -16.42
N ALA A 97 10.13 3.38 -16.56
CA ALA A 97 9.98 4.81 -16.81
C ALA A 97 10.51 5.63 -15.63
N LEU A 98 10.22 5.22 -14.39
CA LEU A 98 10.75 5.88 -13.19
C LEU A 98 12.28 5.83 -13.15
N LYS A 99 12.88 4.71 -13.57
CA LYS A 99 14.35 4.60 -13.67
C LYS A 99 14.90 5.58 -14.70
N ARG A 100 14.28 5.67 -15.87
CA ARG A 100 14.68 6.62 -16.90
C ARG A 100 14.53 8.07 -16.44
N ASN A 101 13.56 8.34 -15.58
CA ASN A 101 13.38 9.66 -14.94
C ASN A 101 14.35 9.88 -13.77
N GLN A 102 15.22 8.93 -13.47
CA GLN A 102 16.20 9.00 -12.37
C GLN A 102 15.58 9.16 -10.98
N VAL A 103 14.41 8.58 -10.80
CA VAL A 103 13.72 8.57 -9.49
C VAL A 103 14.41 7.57 -8.56
N ARG A 104 14.60 7.97 -7.31
CA ARG A 104 15.16 7.07 -6.29
C ARG A 104 14.12 6.02 -5.92
N LEU A 105 14.46 4.74 -6.14
CA LEU A 105 13.58 3.60 -5.94
C LEU A 105 14.07 2.73 -4.79
N ILE A 106 13.12 2.06 -4.12
CA ILE A 106 13.44 0.94 -3.21
C ILE A 106 13.59 -0.33 -4.04
N ASP A 107 12.64 -0.58 -4.94
CA ASP A 107 12.63 -1.80 -5.76
C ASP A 107 13.12 -1.52 -7.18
N GLN A 108 13.99 -2.40 -7.68
CA GLN A 108 14.45 -2.37 -9.06
C GLN A 108 13.62 -3.26 -9.97
N LYS A 109 12.86 -4.18 -9.38
CA LYS A 109 11.95 -5.10 -10.06
C LYS A 109 10.64 -5.19 -9.28
N PRO A 110 9.52 -5.50 -9.96
CA PRO A 110 8.24 -5.66 -9.26
C PRO A 110 8.28 -6.80 -8.24
N ARG A 111 7.52 -6.61 -7.17
CA ARG A 111 7.17 -7.66 -6.22
C ARG A 111 5.82 -8.25 -6.63
N TRP A 112 5.56 -9.47 -6.20
CA TRP A 112 4.31 -10.16 -6.49
C TRP A 112 3.39 -10.19 -5.27
N PHE A 113 2.15 -9.73 -5.45
CA PHE A 113 1.11 -9.76 -4.44
C PHE A 113 0.16 -10.93 -4.76
N ALA A 114 0.44 -12.08 -4.16
CA ALA A 114 -0.23 -13.33 -4.49
C ALA A 114 -1.73 -13.32 -4.17
N GLU A 115 -2.14 -12.68 -3.06
CA GLU A 115 -3.54 -12.63 -2.62
C GLU A 115 -4.46 -12.04 -3.68
N HIS A 116 -4.01 -11.00 -4.38
CA HIS A 116 -4.80 -10.33 -5.42
C HIS A 116 -4.20 -10.46 -6.82
N LYS A 117 -3.11 -11.21 -6.99
CA LYS A 117 -2.44 -11.45 -8.29
C LYS A 117 -2.02 -10.14 -8.98
N ARG A 118 -1.28 -9.32 -8.26
CA ARG A 118 -0.86 -8.00 -8.69
C ARG A 118 0.64 -7.84 -8.57
N ASN A 119 1.23 -7.03 -9.46
CA ASN A 119 2.63 -6.60 -9.33
C ASN A 119 2.67 -5.22 -8.69
N PHE A 120 3.62 -5.02 -7.78
CA PHE A 120 3.80 -3.73 -7.13
C PHE A 120 5.29 -3.44 -6.89
N ALA A 121 5.62 -2.16 -6.66
CA ALA A 121 6.98 -1.74 -6.36
C ALA A 121 6.97 -0.45 -5.55
N PHE A 122 8.01 -0.24 -4.75
CA PHE A 122 8.14 0.93 -3.88
C PHE A 122 9.12 1.96 -4.43
N ILE A 123 8.69 3.22 -4.34
CA ILE A 123 9.50 4.41 -4.59
C ILE A 123 10.02 4.88 -3.23
N HIS A 124 11.31 5.26 -3.18
CA HIS A 124 11.92 5.71 -1.94
C HIS A 124 11.22 6.96 -1.39
N PRO A 125 10.94 7.02 -0.08
CA PRO A 125 10.23 8.19 0.51
C PRO A 125 10.90 9.54 0.24
N LYS A 126 12.22 9.59 0.09
CA LYS A 126 12.91 10.83 -0.24
C LYS A 126 12.54 11.41 -1.60
N ALA A 127 12.07 10.59 -2.53
CA ALA A 127 11.61 11.05 -3.84
C ALA A 127 10.21 11.70 -3.75
N THR A 128 9.45 11.40 -2.70
CA THR A 128 8.05 11.81 -2.54
C THR A 128 7.78 12.48 -1.19
N HIS A 129 8.77 13.18 -0.67
CA HIS A 129 8.68 14.03 0.52
C HIS A 129 8.27 13.31 1.80
N GLY A 130 8.86 12.13 2.02
CA GLY A 130 8.72 11.39 3.28
C GLY A 130 7.60 10.37 3.32
N ILE A 131 6.79 10.27 2.27
CA ILE A 131 5.72 9.28 2.19
C ILE A 131 6.21 8.06 1.41
N LEU A 132 6.11 6.86 2.02
CA LEU A 132 6.37 5.62 1.29
C LEU A 132 5.34 5.52 0.16
N THR A 133 5.81 5.48 -1.07
CA THR A 133 4.97 5.52 -2.25
C THR A 133 5.08 4.22 -3.02
N GLU A 134 3.95 3.69 -3.43
CA GLU A 134 3.85 2.43 -4.16
C GLU A 134 3.23 2.67 -5.53
N ILE A 135 3.64 1.89 -6.52
CA ILE A 135 2.90 1.70 -7.76
C ILE A 135 2.44 0.24 -7.81
N ILE A 136 1.23 0.02 -8.30
CA ILE A 136 0.64 -1.31 -8.35
C ILE A 136 -0.24 -1.44 -9.59
N ASP A 137 -0.22 -2.60 -10.25
CA ASP A 137 -1.10 -2.86 -11.39
C ASP A 137 -2.25 -3.80 -11.01
N GLY A 138 -3.15 -4.05 -11.96
CA GLY A 138 -4.29 -4.92 -11.73
C GLY A 138 -5.36 -4.31 -10.84
N ARG A 139 -6.17 -5.18 -10.26
CA ARG A 139 -7.29 -4.81 -9.36
C ARG A 139 -7.38 -5.80 -8.20
N TYR A 140 -8.01 -5.39 -7.12
CA TYR A 140 -8.33 -6.32 -6.03
C TYR A 140 -9.25 -7.42 -6.53
N GLN A 141 -8.97 -8.67 -6.12
CA GLN A 141 -9.80 -9.83 -6.40
C GLN A 141 -10.86 -9.94 -5.31
N LEU A 142 -11.91 -9.14 -5.41
CA LEU A 142 -13.01 -9.14 -4.43
C LEU A 142 -14.01 -10.24 -4.75
N LYS A 143 -14.56 -10.85 -3.69
CA LYS A 143 -15.56 -11.90 -3.83
C LYS A 143 -16.97 -11.32 -3.83
#